data_0eba5e4bbf3975b623478aef832d4dce
#
_entry.id   0eba5e4bbf3975b623478aef832d4dce
#
_cell.length_a   1.000
_cell.length_b   1.000
_cell.length_c   1.000
_cell.angle_alpha   90.00
_cell.angle_beta   90.00
_cell.angle_gamma   90.00
#
_symmetry.space_group_name_H-M   'P 1'
#
loop_
_entity.id
_entity.type
_entity.pdbx_description
1 polymer ?
#
loop_
_entity_poly.entity_id
_entity_poly.type
_entity_poly.pdbx_seq_one_letter_code
_entity_poly.pdbx_strand_id
1 'polypeptide(L)'
;KRKRLENISQELAQVTQKFSEQVLDATNEWKLIIQEEERLKGLPETAKEAARQTAIEKLGEAEGAIAWVFTLHTPSMLPVLQYLEDEAIRKEVWSASNKLCVDPPYANEPLIRQIIKLRQEKADILGKDNFADTVLTRRMAKSGEKADQFVSELREKTIPFFEKENQELEEFKAEKTALAVDMLEPWEVGFWSEKLKKERYDFDDEDLRPYFPIQSVLQGMFELATKIFGLSIEERSTKYKQQIFDHGSDNDKEPQPVWHEDVRFYDLTDSKSGQNLGLFYADWHPRSSKRAG
;
A
#
# COMPACT_ATOMS: atom_id res chain seq x y z
N LYS A 1 30.06 -21.19 14.18
CA LYS A 1 29.62 -20.14 13.24
C LYS A 1 28.33 -20.51 12.52
N ARG A 2 28.26 -21.67 11.79
CA ARG A 2 27.09 -22.08 11.00
C ARG A 2 25.80 -22.13 11.83
N LYS A 3 25.79 -22.85 12.96
CA LYS A 3 24.62 -22.93 13.85
C LYS A 3 24.15 -21.54 14.35
N ARG A 4 25.09 -20.61 14.64
CA ARG A 4 24.72 -19.24 15.05
C ARG A 4 24.07 -18.46 13.89
N LEU A 5 24.53 -18.61 12.63
CA LEU A 5 23.93 -18.00 11.46
C LEU A 5 22.50 -18.52 11.22
N GLU A 6 22.27 -19.82 11.41
CA GLU A 6 20.94 -20.42 11.34
C GLU A 6 20.00 -19.84 12.40
N ASN A 7 20.47 -19.74 13.65
CA ASN A 7 19.71 -19.13 14.75
C ASN A 7 19.40 -17.63 14.48
N ILE A 8 20.40 -16.85 14.04
CA ILE A 8 20.17 -15.43 13.69
C ILE A 8 19.12 -15.31 12.59
N SER A 9 19.13 -16.19 11.60
CA SER A 9 18.13 -16.15 10.52
C SER A 9 16.72 -16.46 11.03
N GLN A 10 16.56 -17.38 11.98
CA GLN A 10 15.28 -17.66 12.63
C GLN A 10 14.84 -16.49 13.53
N GLU A 11 15.73 -15.98 14.36
CA GLU A 11 15.45 -14.82 15.22
C GLU A 11 15.03 -13.60 14.40
N LEU A 12 15.74 -13.30 13.29
CA LEU A 12 15.38 -12.22 12.38
C LEU A 12 14.01 -12.44 11.74
N ALA A 13 13.69 -13.67 11.31
CA ALA A 13 12.38 -13.96 10.74
C ALA A 13 11.26 -13.71 11.76
N GLN A 14 11.42 -14.17 13.00
CA GLN A 14 10.43 -13.97 14.07
C GLN A 14 10.25 -12.49 14.44
N VAL A 15 11.36 -11.76 14.61
CA VAL A 15 11.30 -10.34 14.99
C VAL A 15 10.72 -9.48 13.87
N THR A 16 11.09 -9.74 12.61
CA THR A 16 10.54 -9.00 11.46
C THR A 16 9.07 -9.34 11.22
N GLN A 17 8.65 -10.58 11.47
CA GLN A 17 7.24 -10.96 11.43
C GLN A 17 6.46 -10.19 12.50
N LYS A 18 6.92 -10.22 13.75
CA LYS A 18 6.27 -9.47 14.84
C LYS A 18 6.18 -7.97 14.55
N PHE A 19 7.24 -7.38 14.00
CA PHE A 19 7.24 -5.98 13.54
C PHE A 19 6.10 -5.73 12.55
N SER A 20 5.96 -6.59 11.54
CA SER A 20 4.92 -6.44 10.50
C SER A 20 3.51 -6.66 11.05
N GLU A 21 3.34 -7.62 11.97
CA GLU A 21 2.06 -7.88 12.65
C GLU A 21 1.62 -6.66 13.48
N GLN A 22 2.53 -6.07 14.26
CA GLN A 22 2.22 -4.86 15.03
C GLN A 22 1.84 -3.67 14.15
N VAL A 23 2.49 -3.49 12.98
CA VAL A 23 2.09 -2.45 12.01
C VAL A 23 0.70 -2.71 11.47
N LEU A 24 0.38 -3.95 11.12
CA LEU A 24 -0.94 -4.32 10.63
C LEU A 24 -2.03 -4.09 11.69
N ASP A 25 -1.79 -4.54 12.91
CA ASP A 25 -2.72 -4.40 14.01
C ASP A 25 -2.98 -2.93 14.34
N ALA A 26 -1.92 -2.12 14.46
CA ALA A 26 -2.03 -0.67 14.70
C ALA A 26 -2.81 0.04 13.57
N THR A 27 -2.56 -0.34 12.31
CA THR A 27 -3.28 0.20 11.16
C THR A 27 -4.77 -0.16 11.19
N ASN A 28 -5.10 -1.39 11.58
CA ASN A 28 -6.47 -1.88 11.65
C ASN A 28 -7.27 -1.30 12.83
N GLU A 29 -6.58 -0.99 13.93
CA GLU A 29 -7.22 -0.46 15.14
C GLU A 29 -7.60 1.01 14.99
N TRP A 30 -6.77 1.78 14.30
CA TRP A 30 -7.00 3.21 14.16
C TRP A 30 -8.22 3.51 13.28
N LYS A 31 -9.05 4.42 13.73
CA LYS A 31 -10.21 4.93 12.98
C LYS A 31 -10.51 6.36 13.37
N LEU A 32 -10.96 7.14 12.41
CA LEU A 32 -11.53 8.46 12.58
C LEU A 32 -13.01 8.40 12.24
N ILE A 33 -13.86 8.84 13.17
CA ILE A 33 -15.32 8.87 13.00
C ILE A 33 -15.74 10.33 12.83
N ILE A 34 -16.45 10.61 11.74
CA ILE A 34 -17.01 11.93 11.43
C ILE A 34 -18.52 11.76 11.32
N GLN A 35 -19.28 12.65 11.97
CA GLN A 35 -20.76 12.65 11.95
C GLN A 35 -21.31 13.89 11.23
N GLU A 36 -20.53 14.94 11.12
CA GLU A 36 -20.91 16.19 10.49
C GLU A 36 -20.53 16.15 9.00
N GLU A 37 -21.53 16.13 8.11
CA GLU A 37 -21.31 16.05 6.66
C GLU A 37 -20.55 17.27 6.12
N GLU A 38 -20.74 18.44 6.70
CA GLU A 38 -20.04 19.66 6.31
C GLU A 38 -18.52 19.53 6.41
N ARG A 39 -18.02 18.70 7.32
CA ARG A 39 -16.60 18.42 7.47
C ARG A 39 -16.01 17.53 6.37
N LEU A 40 -16.88 16.94 5.54
CA LEU A 40 -16.45 16.09 4.39
C LEU A 40 -16.35 16.88 3.09
N LYS A 41 -16.45 18.20 3.16
CA LYS A 41 -16.36 19.06 1.97
C LYS A 41 -15.06 18.82 1.20
N GLY A 42 -15.19 18.68 -0.11
CA GLY A 42 -14.08 18.40 -1.02
C GLY A 42 -13.85 16.92 -1.33
N LEU A 43 -14.33 16.00 -0.46
CA LEU A 43 -14.19 14.57 -0.75
C LEU A 43 -15.07 14.13 -1.94
N PRO A 44 -14.56 13.26 -2.84
CA PRO A 44 -15.36 12.59 -3.85
C PRO A 44 -16.49 11.76 -3.23
N GLU A 45 -17.64 11.69 -3.91
CA GLU A 45 -18.79 10.90 -3.43
C GLU A 45 -18.44 9.41 -3.26
N THR A 46 -17.59 8.87 -4.12
CA THR A 46 -17.07 7.50 -4.00
C THR A 46 -16.31 7.26 -2.70
N ALA A 47 -15.53 8.23 -2.24
CA ALA A 47 -14.80 8.15 -0.97
C ALA A 47 -15.74 8.27 0.24
N LYS A 48 -16.76 9.15 0.16
CA LYS A 48 -17.79 9.26 1.20
C LYS A 48 -18.59 7.98 1.33
N GLU A 49 -19.01 7.38 0.21
CA GLU A 49 -19.76 6.12 0.22
C GLU A 49 -18.93 4.97 0.81
N ALA A 50 -17.65 4.86 0.43
CA ALA A 50 -16.73 3.88 1.02
C ALA A 50 -16.54 4.06 2.52
N ALA A 51 -16.44 5.32 2.98
CA ALA A 51 -16.33 5.64 4.41
C ALA A 51 -17.62 5.34 5.18
N ARG A 52 -18.79 5.53 4.56
CA ARG A 52 -20.10 5.15 5.13
C ARG A 52 -20.24 3.63 5.23
N GLN A 53 -19.87 2.90 4.19
CA GLN A 53 -19.86 1.44 4.22
C GLN A 53 -18.93 0.91 5.34
N THR A 54 -17.74 1.50 5.48
CA THR A 54 -16.81 1.19 6.58
C THR A 54 -17.41 1.50 7.95
N ALA A 55 -18.23 2.57 8.05
CA ALA A 55 -18.93 2.90 9.29
C ALA A 55 -19.98 1.84 9.66
N ILE A 56 -20.77 1.38 8.70
CA ILE A 56 -21.75 0.31 8.91
C ILE A 56 -21.06 -0.99 9.36
N GLU A 57 -19.95 -1.36 8.71
CA GLU A 57 -19.18 -2.56 9.07
C GLU A 57 -18.56 -2.49 10.47
N LYS A 58 -18.04 -1.33 10.87
CA LYS A 58 -17.30 -1.18 12.14
C LYS A 58 -18.16 -0.75 13.32
N LEU A 59 -19.28 -0.06 13.11
CA LEU A 59 -20.14 0.50 14.15
C LEU A 59 -21.53 -0.17 14.19
N GLY A 60 -21.90 -0.92 13.17
CA GLY A 60 -23.22 -1.49 12.98
C GLY A 60 -24.18 -0.53 12.23
N GLU A 61 -25.32 -1.06 11.76
CA GLU A 61 -26.24 -0.35 10.88
C GLU A 61 -26.73 0.98 11.46
N ALA A 62 -27.11 1.00 12.73
CA ALA A 62 -27.71 2.18 13.35
C ALA A 62 -26.75 3.36 13.47
N GLU A 63 -25.54 3.13 13.98
CA GLU A 63 -24.52 4.17 14.14
C GLU A 63 -23.83 4.49 12.82
N GLY A 64 -23.60 3.45 11.98
CA GLY A 64 -22.97 3.61 10.68
C GLY A 64 -23.78 4.40 9.68
N ALA A 65 -25.14 4.39 9.80
CA ALA A 65 -26.01 5.16 8.93
C ALA A 65 -25.86 6.69 9.06
N ILE A 66 -25.33 7.17 10.18
CA ILE A 66 -25.19 8.60 10.49
C ILE A 66 -23.73 9.04 10.65
N ALA A 67 -22.77 8.19 10.25
CA ALA A 67 -21.34 8.46 10.41
C ALA A 67 -20.56 8.05 9.17
N TRP A 68 -19.33 8.54 9.08
CA TRP A 68 -18.30 8.13 8.13
C TRP A 68 -17.08 7.71 8.92
N VAL A 69 -16.52 6.55 8.58
CA VAL A 69 -15.31 6.03 9.22
C VAL A 69 -14.17 5.97 8.23
N PHE A 70 -13.11 6.69 8.55
CA PHE A 70 -11.84 6.67 7.82
C PHE A 70 -10.82 5.83 8.58
N THR A 71 -9.97 5.14 7.82
CA THR A 71 -8.91 4.28 8.34
C THR A 71 -7.56 4.67 7.74
N LEU A 72 -6.46 4.10 8.25
CA LEU A 72 -5.12 4.34 7.70
C LEU A 72 -4.79 3.44 6.50
N HIS A 73 -5.74 2.63 6.03
CA HIS A 73 -5.56 1.93 4.76
C HIS A 73 -5.54 2.92 3.60
N THR A 74 -4.60 2.72 2.67
CA THR A 74 -4.36 3.63 1.55
C THR A 74 -5.62 4.09 0.81
N PRO A 75 -6.60 3.22 0.44
CA PRO A 75 -7.81 3.66 -0.26
C PRO A 75 -8.71 4.58 0.56
N SER A 76 -8.65 4.51 1.90
CA SER A 76 -9.42 5.38 2.80
C SER A 76 -8.67 6.67 3.13
N MET A 77 -7.36 6.57 3.34
CA MET A 77 -6.51 7.68 3.77
C MET A 77 -6.20 8.67 2.63
N LEU A 78 -5.84 8.18 1.44
CA LEU A 78 -5.40 9.06 0.35
C LEU A 78 -6.46 10.08 -0.06
N PRO A 79 -7.74 9.74 -0.26
CA PRO A 79 -8.75 10.75 -0.59
C PRO A 79 -8.87 11.85 0.46
N VAL A 80 -8.72 11.52 1.76
CA VAL A 80 -8.72 12.51 2.83
C VAL A 80 -7.56 13.51 2.64
N LEU A 81 -6.34 13.02 2.41
CA LEU A 81 -5.16 13.86 2.27
C LEU A 81 -5.14 14.68 0.97
N GLN A 82 -5.82 14.20 -0.09
CA GLN A 82 -5.82 14.84 -1.40
C GLN A 82 -6.99 15.82 -1.61
N TYR A 83 -8.17 15.51 -1.09
CA TYR A 83 -9.39 16.21 -1.46
C TYR A 83 -10.10 16.92 -0.32
N LEU A 84 -9.96 16.44 0.93
CA LEU A 84 -10.70 16.99 2.05
C LEU A 84 -10.27 18.43 2.35
N GLU A 85 -11.24 19.36 2.43
CA GLU A 85 -10.94 20.78 2.72
C GLU A 85 -10.57 21.03 4.20
N ASP A 86 -11.07 20.21 5.14
CA ASP A 86 -10.77 20.34 6.58
C ASP A 86 -9.30 19.96 6.85
N GLU A 87 -8.48 21.00 7.03
CA GLU A 87 -7.04 20.83 7.28
C GLU A 87 -6.76 20.10 8.60
N ALA A 88 -7.57 20.32 9.63
CA ALA A 88 -7.37 19.66 10.92
C ALA A 88 -7.51 18.14 10.80
N ILE A 89 -8.47 17.68 10.00
CA ILE A 89 -8.64 16.25 9.71
C ILE A 89 -7.47 15.72 8.88
N ARG A 90 -7.01 16.44 7.85
CA ARG A 90 -5.82 16.02 7.08
C ARG A 90 -4.61 15.86 7.99
N LYS A 91 -4.37 16.83 8.88
CA LYS A 91 -3.30 16.79 9.87
C LYS A 91 -3.43 15.60 10.82
N GLU A 92 -4.63 15.32 11.31
CA GLU A 92 -4.90 14.19 12.21
C GLU A 92 -4.57 12.86 11.53
N VAL A 93 -5.09 12.63 10.33
CA VAL A 93 -4.88 11.42 9.54
C VAL A 93 -3.40 11.25 9.19
N TRP A 94 -2.74 12.31 8.70
CA TRP A 94 -1.32 12.29 8.41
C TRP A 94 -0.48 11.99 9.65
N SER A 95 -0.78 12.64 10.77
CA SER A 95 -0.07 12.43 12.03
C SER A 95 -0.22 11.01 12.54
N ALA A 96 -1.44 10.46 12.47
CA ALA A 96 -1.71 9.08 12.86
C ALA A 96 -0.92 8.07 12.01
N SER A 97 -0.90 8.24 10.69
CA SER A 97 -0.15 7.35 9.79
C SER A 97 1.36 7.38 10.04
N ASN A 98 1.91 8.56 10.39
CA ASN A 98 3.35 8.73 10.66
C ASN A 98 3.76 8.38 12.09
N LYS A 99 2.81 8.15 13.00
CA LYS A 99 3.07 7.73 14.37
C LYS A 99 2.73 6.26 14.64
N LEU A 100 2.44 5.49 13.59
CA LEU A 100 2.18 4.06 13.74
C LEU A 100 3.33 3.36 14.48
N CYS A 101 2.97 2.56 15.47
CA CYS A 101 3.90 1.74 16.26
C CYS A 101 5.00 2.53 17.01
N VAL A 102 4.76 3.79 17.33
CA VAL A 102 5.64 4.58 18.21
C VAL A 102 5.36 4.24 19.67
N ASP A 103 4.09 4.17 20.05
CA ASP A 103 3.64 3.98 21.42
C ASP A 103 3.09 2.57 21.68
N PRO A 104 3.08 2.10 22.95
CA PRO A 104 2.39 0.86 23.33
C PRO A 104 0.88 0.91 22.99
N PRO A 105 0.24 -0.23 22.69
CA PRO A 105 0.78 -1.61 22.80
C PRO A 105 1.64 -2.07 21.61
N TYR A 106 1.72 -1.30 20.55
CA TYR A 106 2.37 -1.68 19.29
C TYR A 106 3.77 -1.10 19.07
N ALA A 107 4.45 -0.63 20.12
CA ALA A 107 5.75 0.01 20.00
C ALA A 107 6.81 -0.89 19.32
N ASN A 108 7.30 -0.47 18.16
CA ASN A 108 8.25 -1.23 17.33
C ASN A 108 9.73 -0.85 17.56
N GLU A 109 10.03 0.20 18.32
CA GLU A 109 11.42 0.60 18.57
C GLU A 109 12.29 -0.53 19.15
N PRO A 110 11.84 -1.32 20.15
CA PRO A 110 12.64 -2.43 20.68
C PRO A 110 12.96 -3.49 19.62
N LEU A 111 11.99 -3.76 18.72
CA LEU A 111 12.17 -4.73 17.63
C LEU A 111 13.17 -4.21 16.59
N ILE A 112 13.13 -2.92 16.25
CA ILE A 112 14.10 -2.28 15.35
C ILE A 112 15.51 -2.42 15.90
N ARG A 113 15.72 -2.13 17.18
CA ARG A 113 17.02 -2.28 17.84
C ARG A 113 17.54 -3.73 17.81
N GLN A 114 16.65 -4.68 18.03
CA GLN A 114 16.98 -6.11 17.95
C GLN A 114 17.33 -6.54 16.53
N ILE A 115 16.57 -6.09 15.53
CA ILE A 115 16.83 -6.36 14.10
C ILE A 115 18.20 -5.83 13.71
N ILE A 116 18.53 -4.58 14.06
CA ILE A 116 19.82 -3.96 13.75
C ILE A 116 20.96 -4.75 14.38
N LYS A 117 20.85 -5.13 15.66
CA LYS A 117 21.84 -5.92 16.36
C LYS A 117 22.09 -7.29 15.70
N LEU A 118 21.02 -8.01 15.36
CA LEU A 118 21.13 -9.32 14.71
C LEU A 118 21.72 -9.20 13.29
N ARG A 119 21.39 -8.15 12.57
CA ARG A 119 21.96 -7.86 11.25
C ARG A 119 23.45 -7.58 11.32
N GLN A 120 23.90 -6.80 12.32
CA GLN A 120 25.33 -6.54 12.52
C GLN A 120 26.07 -7.83 12.90
N GLU A 121 25.55 -8.61 13.86
CA GLU A 121 26.17 -9.89 14.23
C GLU A 121 26.29 -10.84 13.02
N LYS A 122 25.29 -10.86 12.16
CA LYS A 122 25.33 -11.66 10.91
C LYS A 122 26.45 -11.19 9.98
N ALA A 123 26.61 -9.87 9.81
CA ALA A 123 27.68 -9.30 8.99
C ALA A 123 29.07 -9.67 9.54
N ASP A 124 29.29 -9.50 10.86
CA ASP A 124 30.54 -9.82 11.55
C ASP A 124 30.94 -11.30 11.37
N ILE A 125 29.99 -12.22 11.53
CA ILE A 125 30.24 -13.66 11.35
C ILE A 125 30.67 -13.98 9.91
N LEU A 126 30.11 -13.24 8.92
CA LEU A 126 30.38 -13.41 7.50
C LEU A 126 31.62 -12.63 7.03
N GLY A 127 32.28 -11.87 7.92
CA GLY A 127 33.46 -11.06 7.60
C GLY A 127 33.14 -9.84 6.73
N LYS A 128 32.00 -9.22 6.97
CA LYS A 128 31.55 -7.99 6.30
C LYS A 128 31.45 -6.85 7.31
N ASP A 129 31.75 -5.64 6.88
CA ASP A 129 31.74 -4.45 7.73
C ASP A 129 30.31 -4.08 8.18
N ASN A 130 29.33 -4.40 7.35
CA ASN A 130 27.93 -4.09 7.63
C ASN A 130 26.98 -5.06 6.92
N PHE A 131 25.69 -5.00 7.29
CA PHE A 131 24.67 -5.87 6.72
C PHE A 131 24.33 -5.52 5.25
N ALA A 132 24.47 -4.26 4.83
CA ALA A 132 24.25 -3.87 3.45
C ALA A 132 25.23 -4.61 2.52
N ASP A 133 26.52 -4.66 2.86
CA ASP A 133 27.52 -5.40 2.08
C ASP A 133 27.25 -6.90 2.05
N THR A 134 26.70 -7.46 3.13
CA THR A 134 26.28 -8.86 3.16
C THR A 134 25.18 -9.13 2.12
N VAL A 135 24.18 -8.26 2.02
CA VAL A 135 23.04 -8.42 1.09
C VAL A 135 23.45 -8.08 -0.34
N LEU A 136 24.16 -6.98 -0.52
CA LEU A 136 24.49 -6.42 -1.83
C LEU A 136 25.53 -7.23 -2.61
N THR A 137 26.30 -8.10 -1.97
CA THR A 137 27.21 -9.02 -2.66
C THR A 137 26.56 -9.77 -3.82
N ARG A 138 25.26 -10.11 -3.69
CA ARG A 138 24.45 -10.82 -4.70
C ARG A 138 23.49 -9.91 -5.46
N ARG A 139 23.56 -8.60 -5.28
CA ARG A 139 22.72 -7.61 -5.94
C ARG A 139 23.51 -6.82 -6.98
N MET A 140 22.80 -6.04 -7.81
CA MET A 140 23.42 -5.27 -8.90
C MET A 140 24.47 -4.25 -8.40
N ALA A 141 24.23 -3.59 -7.27
CA ALA A 141 25.16 -2.61 -6.70
C ALA A 141 26.47 -3.22 -6.18
N LYS A 142 26.48 -4.51 -5.75
CA LYS A 142 27.63 -5.25 -5.23
C LYS A 142 28.16 -4.82 -3.85
N SER A 143 28.10 -3.52 -3.50
CA SER A 143 28.55 -2.98 -2.22
C SER A 143 27.62 -1.89 -1.70
N GLY A 144 27.64 -1.65 -0.38
CA GLY A 144 26.92 -0.56 0.28
C GLY A 144 27.38 0.80 -0.22
N GLU A 145 28.69 1.00 -0.34
CA GLU A 145 29.28 2.23 -0.87
C GLU A 145 28.74 2.60 -2.25
N LYS A 146 28.69 1.64 -3.19
CA LYS A 146 28.16 1.89 -4.52
C LYS A 146 26.66 2.18 -4.53
N ALA A 147 25.89 1.55 -3.64
CA ALA A 147 24.49 1.86 -3.48
C ALA A 147 24.26 3.28 -2.92
N ASP A 148 25.03 3.65 -1.91
CA ASP A 148 24.98 4.99 -1.30
C ASP A 148 25.39 6.08 -2.29
N GLN A 149 26.48 5.86 -3.03
CA GLN A 149 26.91 6.78 -4.11
C GLN A 149 25.78 6.97 -5.14
N PHE A 150 25.14 5.90 -5.60
CA PHE A 150 24.03 6.00 -6.55
C PHE A 150 22.86 6.83 -6.01
N VAL A 151 22.47 6.59 -4.76
CA VAL A 151 21.38 7.35 -4.12
C VAL A 151 21.78 8.83 -3.94
N SER A 152 23.02 9.10 -3.56
CA SER A 152 23.56 10.47 -3.39
C SER A 152 23.58 11.23 -4.72
N GLU A 153 24.07 10.61 -5.79
CA GLU A 153 24.04 11.21 -7.14
C GLU A 153 22.63 11.48 -7.64
N LEU A 154 21.69 10.57 -7.37
CA LEU A 154 20.28 10.76 -7.71
C LEU A 154 19.68 11.93 -6.93
N ARG A 155 19.94 11.99 -5.62
CA ARG A 155 19.51 13.09 -4.75
C ARG A 155 19.99 14.45 -5.25
N GLU A 156 21.28 14.57 -5.56
CA GLU A 156 21.85 15.83 -6.08
C GLU A 156 21.16 16.31 -7.36
N LYS A 157 20.84 15.36 -8.26
CA LYS A 157 20.11 15.68 -9.50
C LYS A 157 18.64 16.03 -9.28
N THR A 158 18.01 15.51 -8.23
CA THR A 158 16.58 15.67 -7.96
C THR A 158 16.27 16.92 -7.14
N ILE A 159 17.16 17.29 -6.19
CA ILE A 159 16.94 18.44 -5.28
C ILE A 159 16.50 19.72 -6.00
N PRO A 160 17.16 20.18 -7.09
CA PRO A 160 16.77 21.44 -7.72
C PRO A 160 15.33 21.42 -8.29
N PHE A 161 14.88 20.27 -8.76
CA PHE A 161 13.50 20.11 -9.24
C PHE A 161 12.51 20.08 -8.07
N PHE A 162 12.84 19.38 -7.02
CA PHE A 162 12.02 19.31 -5.80
C PHE A 162 11.83 20.69 -5.16
N GLU A 163 12.90 21.48 -5.05
CA GLU A 163 12.85 22.85 -4.51
C GLU A 163 11.96 23.74 -5.38
N LYS A 164 12.11 23.65 -6.70
CA LYS A 164 11.28 24.41 -7.64
C LYS A 164 9.80 24.03 -7.55
N GLU A 165 9.49 22.73 -7.52
CA GLU A 165 8.12 22.23 -7.43
C GLU A 165 7.46 22.62 -6.09
N ASN A 166 8.20 22.59 -4.99
CA ASN A 166 7.70 23.06 -3.69
C ASN A 166 7.41 24.56 -3.73
N GLN A 167 8.32 25.36 -4.26
CA GLN A 167 8.10 26.80 -4.40
C GLN A 167 6.85 27.11 -5.23
N GLU A 168 6.68 26.45 -6.37
CA GLU A 168 5.47 26.60 -7.21
C GLU A 168 4.19 26.30 -6.43
N LEU A 169 4.22 25.28 -5.58
CA LEU A 169 3.07 24.85 -4.79
C LEU A 169 2.78 25.81 -3.63
N GLU A 170 3.80 26.36 -2.99
CA GLU A 170 3.70 27.39 -1.95
C GLU A 170 3.13 28.69 -2.50
N GLU A 171 3.62 29.14 -3.66
CA GLU A 171 3.10 30.31 -4.37
C GLU A 171 1.64 30.11 -4.77
N PHE A 172 1.29 28.95 -5.28
CA PHE A 172 -0.09 28.59 -5.62
C PHE A 172 -1.02 28.63 -4.41
N LYS A 173 -0.61 28.03 -3.28
CA LYS A 173 -1.35 28.11 -2.01
C LYS A 173 -1.58 29.56 -1.59
N ALA A 174 -0.54 30.37 -1.61
CA ALA A 174 -0.60 31.78 -1.23
C ALA A 174 -1.58 32.57 -2.11
N GLU A 175 -1.56 32.35 -3.42
CA GLU A 175 -2.52 32.95 -4.37
C GLU A 175 -3.97 32.58 -4.03
N LYS A 176 -4.24 31.28 -3.79
CA LYS A 176 -5.60 30.80 -3.53
C LYS A 176 -6.15 31.19 -2.15
N THR A 177 -5.29 31.36 -1.17
CA THR A 177 -5.68 31.72 0.20
C THR A 177 -5.60 33.21 0.49
N ALA A 178 -4.98 33.99 -0.38
CA ALA A 178 -4.62 35.40 -0.14
C ALA A 178 -3.75 35.61 1.11
N LEU A 179 -2.96 34.59 1.49
CA LEU A 179 -2.00 34.62 2.58
C LEU A 179 -0.58 34.84 2.03
N ALA A 180 0.36 35.15 2.94
CA ALA A 180 1.78 35.19 2.58
C ALA A 180 2.26 33.79 2.14
N VAL A 181 3.30 33.78 1.27
CA VAL A 181 3.98 32.54 0.90
C VAL A 181 4.65 31.98 2.15
N ASP A 182 4.32 30.76 2.48
CA ASP A 182 4.87 30.03 3.62
C ASP A 182 5.08 28.56 3.23
N MET A 183 5.99 27.90 3.92
CA MET A 183 6.32 26.49 3.69
C MET A 183 5.09 25.61 3.91
N LEU A 184 4.90 24.66 3.00
CA LEU A 184 3.80 23.71 3.11
C LEU A 184 4.04 22.71 4.25
N GLU A 185 3.03 22.52 5.03
CA GLU A 185 3.02 21.43 5.99
C GLU A 185 2.80 20.07 5.28
N PRO A 186 3.36 18.97 5.79
CA PRO A 186 3.29 17.68 5.10
C PRO A 186 1.87 17.20 4.76
N TRP A 187 0.87 17.52 5.58
CA TRP A 187 -0.54 17.20 5.33
C TRP A 187 -1.23 18.12 4.31
N GLU A 188 -0.53 19.11 3.81
CA GLU A 188 -1.04 20.06 2.81
C GLU A 188 -0.56 19.72 1.39
N VAL A 189 0.60 19.06 1.28
CA VAL A 189 1.25 18.80 -0.02
C VAL A 189 0.32 18.06 -0.99
N GLY A 190 -0.30 16.96 -0.57
CA GLY A 190 -1.23 16.20 -1.42
C GLY A 190 -2.44 17.01 -1.86
N PHE A 191 -3.01 17.79 -0.96
CA PHE A 191 -4.18 18.62 -1.20
C PHE A 191 -3.90 19.75 -2.20
N TRP A 192 -2.82 20.49 -2.00
CA TRP A 192 -2.46 21.58 -2.92
C TRP A 192 -1.94 21.09 -4.25
N SER A 193 -1.27 19.94 -4.29
CA SER A 193 -0.85 19.28 -5.54
C SER A 193 -2.05 18.92 -6.40
N GLU A 194 -3.10 18.34 -5.80
CA GLU A 194 -4.32 17.98 -6.53
C GLU A 194 -5.06 19.21 -7.06
N LYS A 195 -5.16 20.27 -6.25
CA LYS A 195 -5.75 21.54 -6.68
C LYS A 195 -4.95 22.20 -7.82
N LEU A 196 -3.63 22.21 -7.74
CA LEU A 196 -2.76 22.73 -8.79
C LEU A 196 -2.88 21.94 -10.10
N LYS A 197 -2.92 20.59 -9.98
CA LYS A 197 -3.14 19.69 -11.11
C LYS A 197 -4.46 20.00 -11.81
N LYS A 198 -5.54 20.10 -11.05
CA LYS A 198 -6.88 20.43 -11.57
C LYS A 198 -6.90 21.79 -12.27
N GLU A 199 -6.27 22.80 -11.69
CA GLU A 199 -6.23 24.15 -12.31
C GLU A 199 -5.39 24.20 -13.60
N ARG A 200 -4.23 23.51 -13.62
CA ARG A 200 -3.34 23.53 -14.79
C ARG A 200 -3.83 22.71 -15.97
N TYR A 201 -4.48 21.59 -15.68
CA TYR A 201 -4.81 20.59 -16.70
C TYR A 201 -6.30 20.41 -16.92
N ASP A 202 -7.16 21.08 -16.14
CA ASP A 202 -8.63 20.87 -16.12
C ASP A 202 -8.99 19.37 -16.08
N PHE A 203 -8.30 18.64 -15.21
CA PHE A 203 -8.33 17.19 -15.16
C PHE A 203 -8.60 16.69 -13.74
N ASP A 204 -9.58 15.80 -13.61
CA ASP A 204 -9.93 15.12 -12.37
C ASP A 204 -9.81 13.61 -12.57
N ASP A 205 -9.07 12.93 -11.71
CA ASP A 205 -8.89 11.47 -11.78
C ASP A 205 -10.23 10.72 -11.63
N GLU A 206 -11.21 11.30 -10.93
CA GLU A 206 -12.55 10.72 -10.79
C GLU A 206 -13.30 10.65 -12.14
N ASP A 207 -13.04 11.57 -13.06
CA ASP A 207 -13.65 11.57 -14.41
C ASP A 207 -13.17 10.39 -15.25
N LEU A 208 -12.02 9.80 -14.94
CA LEU A 208 -11.51 8.60 -15.62
C LEU A 208 -12.12 7.30 -15.10
N ARG A 209 -12.59 7.28 -13.87
CA ARG A 209 -13.04 6.06 -13.19
C ARG A 209 -14.08 5.25 -14.01
N PRO A 210 -15.08 5.85 -14.67
CA PRO A 210 -16.03 5.12 -15.49
C PRO A 210 -15.41 4.41 -16.70
N TYR A 211 -14.25 4.88 -17.17
CA TYR A 211 -13.57 4.31 -18.34
C TYR A 211 -12.67 3.11 -18.00
N PHE A 212 -12.39 2.88 -16.70
CA PHE A 212 -11.50 1.82 -16.22
C PHE A 212 -12.18 0.86 -15.23
N PRO A 213 -13.34 0.26 -15.58
CA PRO A 213 -13.92 -0.79 -14.74
C PRO A 213 -12.95 -1.97 -14.66
N ILE A 214 -12.78 -2.53 -13.47
CA ILE A 214 -11.77 -3.58 -13.19
C ILE A 214 -11.86 -4.76 -14.15
N GLN A 215 -13.06 -5.18 -14.52
CA GLN A 215 -13.28 -6.30 -15.45
C GLN A 215 -12.70 -5.99 -16.84
N SER A 216 -12.93 -4.79 -17.36
CA SER A 216 -12.41 -4.37 -18.68
C SER A 216 -10.87 -4.24 -18.65
N VAL A 217 -10.32 -3.74 -17.54
CA VAL A 217 -8.86 -3.62 -17.35
C VAL A 217 -8.21 -5.01 -17.32
N LEU A 218 -8.77 -5.94 -16.57
CA LEU A 218 -8.28 -7.33 -16.49
C LEU A 218 -8.37 -8.03 -17.83
N GLN A 219 -9.50 -7.90 -18.53
CA GLN A 219 -9.66 -8.47 -19.87
C GLN A 219 -8.61 -7.91 -20.83
N GLY A 220 -8.43 -6.59 -20.87
CA GLY A 220 -7.42 -5.96 -21.72
C GLY A 220 -6.00 -6.40 -21.38
N MET A 221 -5.67 -6.58 -20.10
CA MET A 221 -4.39 -7.12 -19.65
C MET A 221 -4.18 -8.56 -20.16
N PHE A 222 -5.18 -9.43 -20.05
CA PHE A 222 -5.10 -10.81 -20.52
C PHE A 222 -5.01 -10.90 -22.05
N GLU A 223 -5.77 -10.08 -22.77
CA GLU A 223 -5.67 -9.97 -24.24
C GLU A 223 -4.27 -9.51 -24.66
N LEU A 224 -3.68 -8.55 -23.97
CA LEU A 224 -2.30 -8.11 -24.22
C LEU A 224 -1.29 -9.23 -23.97
N ALA A 225 -1.43 -9.96 -22.86
CA ALA A 225 -0.58 -11.12 -22.56
C ALA A 225 -0.73 -12.22 -23.63
N THR A 226 -1.95 -12.48 -24.08
CA THR A 226 -2.20 -13.42 -25.19
C THR A 226 -1.50 -12.97 -26.46
N LYS A 227 -1.60 -11.71 -26.81
CA LYS A 227 -1.00 -11.14 -28.03
C LYS A 227 0.52 -11.15 -28.02
N ILE A 228 1.13 -10.83 -26.87
CA ILE A 228 2.61 -10.74 -26.76
C ILE A 228 3.25 -12.10 -26.55
N PHE A 229 2.68 -12.93 -25.68
CA PHE A 229 3.30 -14.17 -25.21
C PHE A 229 2.63 -15.44 -25.74
N GLY A 230 1.49 -15.34 -26.44
CA GLY A 230 0.75 -16.51 -26.91
C GLY A 230 0.09 -17.31 -25.78
N LEU A 231 -0.32 -16.64 -24.70
CA LEU A 231 -0.98 -17.27 -23.57
C LEU A 231 -2.50 -17.26 -23.74
N SER A 232 -3.19 -18.29 -23.27
CA SER A 232 -4.61 -18.26 -22.95
C SER A 232 -4.78 -18.23 -21.44
N ILE A 233 -5.56 -17.29 -20.94
CA ILE A 233 -5.81 -17.10 -19.51
C ILE A 233 -7.30 -17.24 -19.28
N GLU A 234 -7.70 -18.28 -18.56
CA GLU A 234 -9.10 -18.62 -18.32
C GLU A 234 -9.42 -18.65 -16.83
N GLU A 235 -10.51 -17.96 -16.45
CA GLU A 235 -10.98 -18.00 -15.07
C GLU A 235 -11.67 -19.32 -14.77
N ARG A 236 -11.28 -19.96 -13.66
CA ARG A 236 -11.99 -21.14 -13.14
C ARG A 236 -12.91 -20.74 -12.00
N SER A 237 -13.96 -21.54 -11.81
CA SER A 237 -14.85 -21.39 -10.66
C SER A 237 -14.10 -21.59 -9.35
N THR A 238 -14.39 -20.73 -8.38
CA THR A 238 -13.80 -20.76 -7.04
C THR A 238 -14.86 -21.05 -5.98
N LYS A 239 -14.45 -21.63 -4.87
CA LYS A 239 -15.32 -21.86 -3.69
C LYS A 239 -14.64 -21.36 -2.44
N TYR A 240 -15.22 -20.35 -1.81
CA TYR A 240 -14.80 -19.89 -0.50
C TYR A 240 -15.27 -20.90 0.56
N LYS A 241 -14.33 -21.46 1.30
CA LYS A 241 -14.61 -22.30 2.47
C LYS A 241 -14.21 -21.52 3.70
N GLN A 242 -15.16 -21.19 4.53
CA GLN A 242 -14.96 -20.47 5.79
C GLN A 242 -14.20 -21.30 6.86
N GLN A 243 -14.01 -22.60 6.64
CA GLN A 243 -13.23 -23.50 7.50
C GLN A 243 -12.62 -24.64 6.67
N ILE A 244 -11.36 -24.96 6.99
CA ILE A 244 -10.58 -26.11 6.56
C ILE A 244 -9.74 -25.89 5.29
N PHE A 245 -8.43 -25.76 5.50
CA PHE A 245 -7.40 -26.10 4.53
C PHE A 245 -7.37 -27.62 4.34
N ASP A 246 -8.27 -28.14 3.56
CA ASP A 246 -8.16 -29.49 3.04
C ASP A 246 -7.45 -29.38 1.67
N HIS A 247 -6.31 -30.02 1.54
CA HIS A 247 -5.56 -30.04 0.28
C HIS A 247 -6.48 -30.63 -0.78
N GLY A 248 -6.86 -29.78 -1.75
CA GLY A 248 -7.86 -30.10 -2.73
C GLY A 248 -7.50 -31.35 -3.57
N SER A 249 -8.54 -32.06 -3.94
CA SER A 249 -8.44 -33.11 -4.94
C SER A 249 -8.05 -32.50 -6.29
N ASP A 250 -7.13 -33.13 -6.99
CA ASP A 250 -6.66 -32.81 -8.35
C ASP A 250 -7.76 -32.98 -9.44
N ASN A 251 -9.03 -32.82 -9.08
CA ASN A 251 -10.14 -33.00 -9.99
C ASN A 251 -10.45 -31.66 -10.67
N ASP A 252 -10.04 -31.52 -11.93
CA ASP A 252 -10.19 -30.33 -12.77
C ASP A 252 -11.64 -29.78 -12.91
N LYS A 253 -12.62 -30.46 -12.37
CA LYS A 253 -14.04 -30.10 -12.44
C LYS A 253 -14.61 -29.52 -11.14
N GLU A 254 -13.88 -29.60 -10.03
CA GLU A 254 -14.36 -29.02 -8.76
C GLU A 254 -13.92 -27.56 -8.62
N PRO A 255 -14.81 -26.69 -8.06
CA PRO A 255 -14.44 -25.30 -7.78
C PRO A 255 -13.19 -25.23 -6.89
N GLN A 256 -12.22 -24.42 -7.31
CA GLN A 256 -10.94 -24.29 -6.57
C GLN A 256 -11.17 -23.62 -5.21
N PRO A 257 -10.61 -24.16 -4.12
CA PRO A 257 -10.76 -23.59 -2.79
C PRO A 257 -9.99 -22.26 -2.72
N VAL A 258 -10.66 -21.21 -2.23
CA VAL A 258 -10.08 -19.90 -2.00
C VAL A 258 -10.30 -19.45 -0.58
N TRP A 259 -9.45 -18.55 -0.09
CA TRP A 259 -9.47 -18.02 1.28
C TRP A 259 -10.40 -16.82 1.48
N HIS A 260 -10.95 -16.27 0.37
CA HIS A 260 -11.95 -15.21 0.39
C HIS A 260 -12.78 -15.23 -0.89
N GLU A 261 -14.02 -14.76 -0.83
CA GLU A 261 -14.94 -14.76 -1.97
C GLU A 261 -14.49 -13.90 -3.16
N ASP A 262 -13.70 -12.84 -2.90
CA ASP A 262 -13.14 -11.97 -3.94
C ASP A 262 -11.95 -12.57 -4.68
N VAL A 263 -11.39 -13.66 -4.17
CA VAL A 263 -10.22 -14.31 -4.78
C VAL A 263 -10.64 -15.04 -6.04
N ARG A 264 -9.95 -14.77 -7.15
CA ARG A 264 -10.13 -15.42 -8.44
C ARG A 264 -8.99 -16.40 -8.69
N PHE A 265 -9.25 -17.40 -9.51
CA PHE A 265 -8.29 -18.42 -9.88
C PHE A 265 -8.25 -18.59 -11.39
N TYR A 266 -7.05 -18.63 -11.96
CA TYR A 266 -6.84 -18.63 -13.41
C TYR A 266 -5.91 -19.75 -13.86
N ASP A 267 -6.25 -20.33 -15.01
CA ASP A 267 -5.37 -21.21 -15.77
C ASP A 267 -4.58 -20.44 -16.80
N LEU A 268 -3.30 -20.79 -16.94
CA LEU A 268 -2.44 -20.38 -18.03
C LEU A 268 -2.15 -21.55 -18.95
N THR A 269 -2.50 -21.40 -20.24
CA THR A 269 -2.18 -22.39 -21.27
C THR A 269 -1.47 -21.71 -22.44
N ASP A 270 -0.65 -22.46 -23.13
CA ASP A 270 -0.10 -22.04 -24.42
C ASP A 270 -1.20 -22.06 -25.48
N SER A 271 -1.46 -20.93 -26.13
CA SER A 271 -2.58 -20.77 -27.07
C SER A 271 -2.46 -21.66 -28.31
N LYS A 272 -1.25 -22.14 -28.69
CA LYS A 272 -1.02 -22.94 -29.87
C LYS A 272 -1.06 -24.44 -29.56
N SER A 273 -0.43 -24.85 -28.48
CA SER A 273 -0.31 -26.27 -28.13
C SER A 273 -1.40 -26.74 -27.18
N GLY A 274 -2.11 -25.83 -26.46
CA GLY A 274 -3.01 -26.17 -25.39
C GLY A 274 -2.33 -26.70 -24.13
N GLN A 275 -0.99 -26.65 -24.08
CA GLN A 275 -0.25 -27.11 -22.91
C GLN A 275 -0.51 -26.21 -21.71
N ASN A 276 -0.81 -26.80 -20.55
CA ASN A 276 -0.90 -26.07 -19.30
C ASN A 276 0.50 -25.57 -18.89
N LEU A 277 0.63 -24.26 -18.67
CA LEU A 277 1.87 -23.59 -18.28
C LEU A 277 1.91 -23.23 -16.80
N GLY A 278 0.74 -23.14 -16.16
CA GLY A 278 0.66 -22.81 -14.76
C GLY A 278 -0.73 -22.36 -14.32
N LEU A 279 -0.81 -22.02 -13.06
CA LEU A 279 -2.03 -21.60 -12.36
C LEU A 279 -1.69 -20.40 -11.47
N PHE A 280 -2.64 -19.45 -11.30
CA PHE A 280 -2.42 -18.39 -10.32
C PHE A 280 -3.72 -17.95 -9.64
N TYR A 281 -3.60 -17.48 -8.41
CA TYR A 281 -4.66 -16.80 -7.68
C TYR A 281 -4.48 -15.29 -7.83
N ALA A 282 -5.60 -14.60 -7.98
CA ALA A 282 -5.65 -13.15 -8.02
C ALA A 282 -6.51 -12.63 -6.87
N ASP A 283 -5.92 -11.79 -6.06
CA ASP A 283 -6.53 -11.21 -4.86
C ASP A 283 -6.40 -9.68 -4.91
N TRP A 284 -7.32 -9.03 -5.63
CA TRP A 284 -7.24 -7.62 -6.03
C TRP A 284 -7.70 -6.64 -4.95
N HIS A 285 -8.62 -7.08 -4.08
CA HIS A 285 -9.26 -6.16 -3.14
C HIS A 285 -8.49 -6.06 -1.82
N PRO A 286 -8.30 -4.83 -1.29
CA PRO A 286 -7.73 -4.64 0.04
C PRO A 286 -8.69 -5.15 1.11
N ARG A 287 -8.15 -5.65 2.22
CA ARG A 287 -8.91 -6.03 3.42
C ARG A 287 -8.00 -6.09 4.64
N SER A 288 -8.59 -6.05 5.82
CA SER A 288 -7.89 -5.97 7.12
C SER A 288 -6.91 -7.13 7.39
N SER A 289 -7.12 -8.30 6.76
CA SER A 289 -6.24 -9.46 6.91
C SER A 289 -5.04 -9.47 5.95
N LYS A 290 -4.99 -8.54 4.99
CA LYS A 290 -3.87 -8.40 4.05
C LYS A 290 -2.87 -7.39 4.59
N ARG A 291 -1.58 -7.68 4.40
CA ARG A 291 -0.54 -6.66 4.62
C ARG A 291 -0.81 -5.48 3.70
N ALA A 292 -0.61 -4.28 4.21
CA ALA A 292 -0.53 -3.10 3.36
C ALA A 292 0.60 -3.33 2.35
N GLY A 293 0.26 -3.29 1.08
CA GLY A 293 1.21 -3.47 -0.02
C GLY A 293 2.13 -2.29 -0.15
#